data_11a40e1d0daa5e5131685a30b8758b34
#
_entry.id   11a40e1d0daa5e5131685a30b8758b34
#
_cell.length_a   1.000
_cell.length_b   1.000
_cell.length_c   1.000
_cell.angle_alpha   90.00
_cell.angle_beta   90.00
_cell.angle_gamma   90.00
#
_symmetry.space_group_name_H-M   'P 1'
#
loop_
_entity.id
_entity.type
_entity.pdbx_description
1 polymer ?
#
loop_
_entity_poly.entity_id
_entity_poly.type
_entity_poly.pdbx_seq_one_letter_code
_entity_poly.pdbx_strand_id
1 'polypeptide(L)'
;MSAAVMRSRAVSPPTLILYHAECADGFGAAWAIWRRYPNAEYRPVKHGEGPPANLAGHHIVIVDFSYARPTLEAIAKDAASLVVLDHHITAEQTLADLPYAYFDQKKSGAVLGWEWAHDEPAPWLLRYIQDKDLWNWALPHSREISAALASHPFDFQLWSSFEQQELEREGRAILRYENELVTKLASHATLVQFEGATVPAVQSAVLTSQIGERLSAAHPFGLIWHDRTGRRYYSMRSREEGTDVGSIAASFGGGGHTHAAGFSIPLQADGSLPSNPRLPRPAP
;
A
#
# COMPACT_ATOMS: atom_id res chain seq x y z
N MET A 1 -18.42 14.17 0.16
CA MET A 1 -18.63 14.34 1.63
C MET A 1 -17.24 14.40 2.25
N SER A 2 -16.94 15.17 3.29
CA SER A 2 -15.60 15.17 3.89
C SER A 2 -15.49 14.14 5.03
N ALA A 3 -14.26 13.71 5.37
CA ALA A 3 -14.01 12.81 6.49
C ALA A 3 -14.56 13.37 7.82
N ALA A 4 -14.44 14.68 8.04
CA ALA A 4 -15.03 15.36 9.21
C ALA A 4 -16.57 15.27 9.24
N VAL A 5 -17.24 15.32 8.09
CA VAL A 5 -18.70 15.14 8.01
C VAL A 5 -19.08 13.69 8.34
N MET A 6 -18.27 12.73 7.95
CA MET A 6 -18.49 11.33 8.33
C MET A 6 -18.36 11.12 9.84
N ARG A 7 -17.36 11.78 10.49
CA ARG A 7 -17.25 11.74 11.95
C ARG A 7 -18.47 12.35 12.64
N SER A 8 -18.99 13.48 12.16
CA SER A 8 -20.16 14.14 12.77
C SER A 8 -21.44 13.30 12.70
N ARG A 9 -21.48 12.28 11.82
CA ARG A 9 -22.56 11.31 11.72
C ARG A 9 -22.34 10.07 12.61
N ALA A 10 -21.14 9.87 13.13
CA ALA A 10 -20.87 8.79 14.07
C ALA A 10 -21.56 9.10 15.41
N VAL A 11 -22.52 8.27 15.79
CA VAL A 11 -23.35 8.48 17.00
C VAL A 11 -22.55 8.26 18.29
N SER A 12 -21.44 7.51 18.20
CA SER A 12 -20.59 7.14 19.35
C SER A 12 -19.12 7.05 18.94
N PRO A 13 -18.17 7.19 19.89
CA PRO A 13 -16.77 6.92 19.65
C PRO A 13 -16.53 5.50 19.08
N PRO A 14 -15.55 5.29 18.24
CA PRO A 14 -15.24 3.97 17.69
C PRO A 14 -14.76 3.04 18.82
N THR A 15 -15.14 1.78 18.72
CA THR A 15 -14.70 0.71 19.64
C THR A 15 -13.73 -0.26 18.97
N LEU A 16 -13.74 -0.30 17.63
CA LEU A 16 -12.86 -1.16 16.84
C LEU A 16 -12.39 -0.44 15.58
N ILE A 17 -11.08 -0.47 15.37
CA ILE A 17 -10.42 0.06 14.18
C ILE A 17 -9.79 -1.11 13.42
N LEU A 18 -10.20 -1.30 12.17
CA LEU A 18 -9.56 -2.22 11.24
C LEU A 18 -8.70 -1.41 10.29
N TYR A 19 -7.43 -1.73 10.18
CA TYR A 19 -6.48 -0.98 9.34
C TYR A 19 -5.64 -1.91 8.47
N HIS A 20 -5.18 -1.40 7.32
CA HIS A 20 -4.33 -2.18 6.41
C HIS A 20 -3.02 -2.57 7.09
N ALA A 21 -2.74 -3.86 7.14
CA ALA A 21 -1.56 -4.42 7.80
C ALA A 21 -0.28 -4.24 6.97
N GLU A 22 0.87 -4.30 7.64
CA GLU A 22 2.19 -4.33 7.01
C GLU A 22 2.48 -3.13 6.09
N CYS A 23 1.74 -2.03 6.28
CA CYS A 23 1.84 -0.80 5.50
C CYS A 23 1.99 0.40 6.43
N ALA A 24 2.90 1.33 6.10
CA ALA A 24 3.09 2.55 6.88
C ALA A 24 1.87 3.48 6.80
N ASP A 25 1.13 3.49 5.69
CA ASP A 25 -0.08 4.29 5.55
C ASP A 25 -1.21 3.74 6.42
N GLY A 26 -1.49 2.43 6.34
CA GLY A 26 -2.49 1.80 7.21
C GLY A 26 -2.18 1.92 8.70
N PHE A 27 -0.92 1.70 9.10
CA PHE A 27 -0.53 1.91 10.50
C PHE A 27 -0.58 3.40 10.88
N GLY A 28 -0.18 4.31 10.00
CA GLY A 28 -0.31 5.76 10.18
C GLY A 28 -1.75 6.20 10.39
N ALA A 29 -2.68 5.60 9.64
CA ALA A 29 -4.12 5.82 9.81
C ALA A 29 -4.63 5.32 11.17
N ALA A 30 -4.19 4.13 11.58
CA ALA A 30 -4.48 3.59 12.91
C ALA A 30 -3.91 4.50 14.01
N TRP A 31 -2.64 4.93 13.87
CA TRP A 31 -2.00 5.87 14.80
C TRP A 31 -2.74 7.21 14.89
N ALA A 32 -3.17 7.75 13.75
CA ALA A 32 -3.96 8.97 13.70
C ALA A 32 -5.24 8.87 14.54
N ILE A 33 -5.97 7.77 14.40
CA ILE A 33 -7.20 7.53 15.16
C ILE A 33 -6.90 7.23 16.63
N TRP A 34 -5.82 6.48 16.90
CA TRP A 34 -5.38 6.15 18.26
C TRP A 34 -5.03 7.38 19.09
N ARG A 35 -4.46 8.42 18.49
CA ARG A 35 -4.16 9.69 19.18
C ARG A 35 -5.41 10.32 19.82
N ARG A 36 -6.59 10.06 19.31
CA ARG A 36 -7.87 10.54 19.86
C ARG A 36 -8.63 9.47 20.63
N TYR A 37 -8.56 8.22 20.21
CA TYR A 37 -9.32 7.12 20.77
C TYR A 37 -8.43 5.97 21.26
N PRO A 38 -7.54 6.21 22.23
CA PRO A 38 -6.54 5.23 22.66
C PRO A 38 -7.11 3.95 23.29
N ASN A 39 -8.38 3.98 23.70
CA ASN A 39 -9.06 2.85 24.34
C ASN A 39 -9.83 1.96 23.33
N ALA A 40 -9.87 2.31 22.03
CA ALA A 40 -10.44 1.45 21.01
C ALA A 40 -9.53 0.23 20.76
N GLU A 41 -10.09 -0.84 20.26
CA GLU A 41 -9.33 -1.98 19.79
C GLU A 41 -8.79 -1.71 18.37
N TYR A 42 -7.54 -2.08 18.10
CA TYR A 42 -6.86 -1.88 16.82
C TYR A 42 -6.44 -3.24 16.25
N ARG A 43 -6.98 -3.62 15.11
CA ARG A 43 -6.69 -4.90 14.44
C ARG A 43 -6.14 -4.67 13.03
N PRO A 44 -4.90 -5.11 12.76
CA PRO A 44 -4.37 -5.12 11.39
C PRO A 44 -5.09 -6.19 10.56
N VAL A 45 -5.36 -5.87 9.29
CA VAL A 45 -5.98 -6.77 8.32
C VAL A 45 -5.09 -6.83 7.08
N LYS A 46 -4.69 -8.05 6.68
CA LYS A 46 -3.90 -8.25 5.46
C LYS A 46 -4.79 -8.29 4.23
N HIS A 47 -4.22 -7.86 3.11
CA HIS A 47 -4.92 -7.95 1.84
C HIS A 47 -5.36 -9.40 1.54
N GLY A 48 -6.64 -9.57 1.21
CA GLY A 48 -7.23 -10.88 0.92
C GLY A 48 -7.68 -11.67 2.16
N GLU A 49 -7.45 -11.19 3.37
CA GLU A 49 -8.04 -11.77 4.58
C GLU A 49 -9.50 -11.38 4.72
N GLY A 50 -10.31 -12.31 5.20
CA GLY A 50 -11.70 -12.04 5.58
C GLY A 50 -11.80 -11.15 6.82
N PRO A 51 -13.00 -10.63 7.11
CA PRO A 51 -13.22 -9.83 8.31
C PRO A 51 -12.97 -10.66 9.57
N PRO A 52 -12.40 -10.06 10.63
CA PRO A 52 -12.23 -10.74 11.90
C PRO A 52 -13.59 -11.13 12.51
N ALA A 53 -13.56 -12.11 13.39
CA ALA A 53 -14.78 -12.51 14.13
C ALA A 53 -15.21 -11.43 15.13
N ASN A 54 -16.48 -11.54 15.60
CA ASN A 54 -17.04 -10.72 16.67
C ASN A 54 -17.14 -9.21 16.36
N LEU A 55 -17.65 -8.87 15.18
CA LEU A 55 -17.89 -7.47 14.77
C LEU A 55 -19.25 -6.91 15.25
N ALA A 56 -20.15 -7.77 15.68
CA ALA A 56 -21.50 -7.38 16.10
C ALA A 56 -21.47 -6.40 17.28
N GLY A 57 -22.25 -5.33 17.18
CA GLY A 57 -22.39 -4.33 18.25
C GLY A 57 -21.21 -3.36 18.39
N HIS A 58 -20.13 -3.51 17.62
CA HIS A 58 -19.04 -2.56 17.61
C HIS A 58 -19.36 -1.30 16.79
N HIS A 59 -18.80 -0.16 17.20
CA HIS A 59 -18.65 1.03 16.37
C HIS A 59 -17.33 0.90 15.60
N ILE A 60 -17.43 0.56 14.31
CA ILE A 60 -16.27 0.13 13.51
C ILE A 60 -15.80 1.26 12.59
N VAL A 61 -14.48 1.47 12.53
CA VAL A 61 -13.81 2.23 11.47
C VAL A 61 -12.90 1.29 10.70
N ILE A 62 -13.06 1.24 9.39
CA ILE A 62 -12.14 0.59 8.47
C ILE A 62 -11.35 1.69 7.77
N VAL A 63 -10.02 1.61 7.78
CA VAL A 63 -9.18 2.67 7.22
C VAL A 63 -8.03 2.12 6.39
N ASP A 64 -7.74 2.78 5.26
CA ASP A 64 -6.70 2.45 4.29
C ASP A 64 -6.92 1.11 3.55
N PHE A 65 -8.10 0.57 3.60
CA PHE A 65 -8.54 -0.54 2.76
C PHE A 65 -10.06 -0.66 2.79
N SER A 66 -10.59 -1.47 1.87
CA SER A 66 -12.01 -1.80 1.86
C SER A 66 -12.22 -3.28 1.60
N TYR A 67 -13.22 -3.87 2.25
CA TYR A 67 -13.73 -5.18 1.85
C TYR A 67 -14.65 -5.05 0.63
N ALA A 68 -14.89 -6.16 -0.07
CA ALA A 68 -15.88 -6.23 -1.12
C ALA A 68 -17.28 -5.86 -0.58
N ARG A 69 -18.12 -5.27 -1.43
CA ARG A 69 -19.47 -4.79 -1.08
C ARG A 69 -20.30 -5.77 -0.23
N PRO A 70 -20.45 -7.06 -0.62
CA PRO A 70 -21.27 -7.98 0.19
C PRO A 70 -20.76 -8.14 1.61
N THR A 71 -19.45 -8.08 1.80
CA THR A 71 -18.82 -8.17 3.13
C THR A 71 -19.09 -6.91 3.95
N LEU A 72 -18.97 -5.71 3.35
CA LEU A 72 -19.26 -4.45 4.02
C LEU A 72 -20.73 -4.33 4.42
N GLU A 73 -21.65 -4.76 3.55
CA GLU A 73 -23.08 -4.77 3.84
C GLU A 73 -23.41 -5.74 4.99
N ALA A 74 -22.75 -6.90 5.05
CA ALA A 74 -22.89 -7.83 6.17
C ALA A 74 -22.37 -7.22 7.48
N ILE A 75 -21.19 -6.59 7.46
CA ILE A 75 -20.62 -5.90 8.63
C ILE A 75 -21.56 -4.77 9.07
N ALA A 76 -22.05 -3.95 8.15
CA ALA A 76 -22.92 -2.82 8.45
C ALA A 76 -24.26 -3.23 9.08
N LYS A 77 -24.73 -4.45 8.78
CA LYS A 77 -25.95 -5.01 9.36
C LYS A 77 -25.78 -5.39 10.83
N ASP A 78 -24.61 -5.91 11.21
CA ASP A 78 -24.36 -6.47 12.53
C ASP A 78 -23.65 -5.46 13.47
N ALA A 79 -22.89 -4.52 12.93
CA ALA A 79 -22.20 -3.48 13.68
C ALA A 79 -23.18 -2.42 14.23
N ALA A 80 -22.85 -1.79 15.35
CA ALA A 80 -23.61 -0.64 15.86
C ALA A 80 -23.45 0.58 14.93
N SER A 81 -22.28 0.75 14.32
CA SER A 81 -22.03 1.69 13.21
C SER A 81 -20.80 1.26 12.42
N LEU A 82 -20.74 1.68 11.16
CA LEU A 82 -19.61 1.45 10.26
C LEU A 82 -19.20 2.75 9.58
N VAL A 83 -17.88 2.98 9.51
CA VAL A 83 -17.25 4.01 8.68
C VAL A 83 -16.13 3.36 7.90
N VAL A 84 -16.03 3.64 6.61
CA VAL A 84 -14.94 3.22 5.72
C VAL A 84 -14.26 4.46 5.17
N LEU A 85 -12.96 4.56 5.38
CA LEU A 85 -12.09 5.66 4.92
C LEU A 85 -11.02 5.07 4.02
N ASP A 86 -11.10 5.31 2.72
CA ASP A 86 -10.17 4.70 1.77
C ASP A 86 -9.84 5.65 0.62
N HIS A 87 -8.79 5.36 -0.12
CA HIS A 87 -8.33 6.16 -1.26
C HIS A 87 -8.09 5.30 -2.52
N HIS A 88 -8.30 4.00 -2.45
CA HIS A 88 -8.08 3.10 -3.58
C HIS A 88 -9.16 3.24 -4.65
N ILE A 89 -8.74 3.53 -5.89
CA ILE A 89 -9.64 3.73 -7.05
C ILE A 89 -10.58 2.55 -7.26
N THR A 90 -10.08 1.34 -7.18
CA THR A 90 -10.86 0.12 -7.39
C THR A 90 -11.96 -0.08 -6.36
N ALA A 91 -11.71 0.34 -5.12
CA ALA A 91 -12.72 0.32 -4.05
C ALA A 91 -13.76 1.41 -4.26
N GLU A 92 -13.34 2.63 -4.57
CA GLU A 92 -14.25 3.74 -4.85
C GLU A 92 -15.25 3.43 -5.96
N GLN A 93 -14.79 2.83 -7.07
CA GLN A 93 -15.66 2.47 -8.22
C GLN A 93 -16.84 1.58 -7.83
N THR A 94 -16.71 0.79 -6.80
CA THR A 94 -17.72 -0.19 -6.38
C THR A 94 -18.46 0.17 -5.09
N LEU A 95 -17.96 1.13 -4.31
CA LEU A 95 -18.41 1.39 -2.94
C LEU A 95 -18.78 2.86 -2.67
N ALA A 96 -18.54 3.79 -3.62
CA ALA A 96 -18.74 5.22 -3.40
C ALA A 96 -20.21 5.63 -3.10
N ASP A 97 -21.18 4.80 -3.46
CA ASP A 97 -22.61 5.00 -3.17
C ASP A 97 -23.02 4.55 -1.78
N LEU A 98 -22.14 3.82 -1.05
CA LEU A 98 -22.44 3.38 0.32
C LEU A 98 -22.41 4.57 1.29
N PRO A 99 -23.44 4.76 2.12
CA PRO A 99 -23.59 5.97 2.95
C PRO A 99 -22.56 6.07 4.08
N TYR A 100 -21.85 4.99 4.38
CA TYR A 100 -20.81 4.90 5.41
C TYR A 100 -19.38 4.83 4.82
N ALA A 101 -19.22 4.91 3.49
CA ALA A 101 -17.93 4.91 2.83
C ALA A 101 -17.56 6.32 2.35
N TYR A 102 -16.29 6.68 2.56
CA TYR A 102 -15.70 7.93 2.09
C TYR A 102 -14.38 7.66 1.38
N PHE A 103 -14.25 8.21 0.18
CA PHE A 103 -13.06 8.06 -0.66
C PHE A 103 -12.49 9.42 -1.04
N ASP A 104 -11.16 9.54 -1.01
CA ASP A 104 -10.43 10.70 -1.53
C ASP A 104 -9.06 10.23 -2.05
N GLN A 105 -8.94 10.06 -3.35
CA GLN A 105 -7.71 9.61 -4.04
C GLN A 105 -6.54 10.61 -3.94
N LYS A 106 -6.78 11.84 -3.48
CA LYS A 106 -5.75 12.87 -3.29
C LYS A 106 -5.13 12.81 -1.89
N LYS A 107 -5.57 11.87 -1.06
CA LYS A 107 -5.12 11.69 0.32
C LYS A 107 -4.76 10.24 0.56
N SER A 108 -3.79 10.04 1.43
CA SER A 108 -3.48 8.72 1.94
C SER A 108 -4.42 8.30 3.07
N GLY A 109 -4.48 7.01 3.37
CA GLY A 109 -5.25 6.48 4.50
C GLY A 109 -4.88 7.15 5.83
N ALA A 110 -3.60 7.43 6.05
CA ALA A 110 -3.09 8.10 7.26
C ALA A 110 -3.67 9.51 7.43
N VAL A 111 -3.71 10.29 6.36
CA VAL A 111 -4.30 11.64 6.39
C VAL A 111 -5.81 11.58 6.51
N LEU A 112 -6.48 10.65 5.82
CA LEU A 112 -7.92 10.43 5.98
C LEU A 112 -8.31 10.06 7.42
N GLY A 113 -7.56 9.17 8.05
CA GLY A 113 -7.74 8.80 9.45
C GLY A 113 -7.58 10.00 10.40
N TRP A 114 -6.58 10.85 10.15
CA TRP A 114 -6.39 12.07 10.92
C TRP A 114 -7.54 13.06 10.76
N GLU A 115 -7.91 13.41 9.54
CA GLU A 115 -9.01 14.34 9.27
C GLU A 115 -10.37 13.84 9.78
N TRP A 116 -10.55 12.51 9.81
CA TRP A 116 -11.71 11.93 10.45
C TRP A 116 -11.67 12.07 11.95
N ALA A 117 -10.52 11.85 12.58
CA ALA A 117 -10.41 11.86 14.04
C ALA A 117 -10.22 13.27 14.62
N HIS A 118 -9.59 14.21 13.91
CA HIS A 118 -9.17 15.51 14.43
C HIS A 118 -9.68 16.66 13.58
N ASP A 119 -9.74 17.87 14.17
CA ASP A 119 -10.12 19.11 13.48
C ASP A 119 -8.87 19.94 13.11
N GLU A 120 -7.68 19.47 13.45
CA GLU A 120 -6.39 20.11 13.20
C GLU A 120 -5.74 19.55 11.92
N PRO A 121 -4.85 20.31 11.27
CA PRO A 121 -4.07 19.81 10.15
C PRO A 121 -3.25 18.58 10.52
N ALA A 122 -3.07 17.67 9.56
CA ALA A 122 -2.27 16.46 9.77
C ALA A 122 -0.83 16.82 10.17
N PRO A 123 -0.26 16.17 11.21
CA PRO A 123 1.10 16.39 11.67
C PRO A 123 2.12 16.01 10.58
N TRP A 124 3.37 16.50 10.78
CA TRP A 124 4.45 16.29 9.82
C TRP A 124 4.60 14.81 9.41
N LEU A 125 4.54 13.88 10.36
CA LEU A 125 4.72 12.45 10.11
C LEU A 125 3.73 11.92 9.07
N LEU A 126 2.45 12.21 9.23
CA LEU A 126 1.40 11.74 8.31
C LEU A 126 1.50 12.40 6.93
N ARG A 127 1.96 13.65 6.86
CA ARG A 127 2.22 14.33 5.59
C ARG A 127 3.35 13.66 4.82
N TYR A 128 4.40 13.18 5.49
CA TYR A 128 5.49 12.44 4.87
C TYR A 128 5.06 11.03 4.44
N ILE A 129 4.21 10.37 5.22
CA ILE A 129 3.59 9.11 4.82
C ILE A 129 2.78 9.30 3.54
N GLN A 130 1.93 10.31 3.48
CA GLN A 130 1.14 10.64 2.29
C GLN A 130 2.02 10.98 1.07
N ASP A 131 3.08 11.76 1.27
CA ASP A 131 3.98 12.16 0.20
C ASP A 131 4.64 10.94 -0.47
N LYS A 132 5.01 9.93 0.32
CA LYS A 132 5.47 8.63 -0.17
C LYS A 132 4.34 7.82 -0.79
N ASP A 133 3.20 7.71 -0.12
CA ASP A 133 2.12 6.81 -0.50
C ASP A 133 1.51 7.20 -1.87
N LEU A 134 1.30 8.50 -2.07
CA LEU A 134 0.87 9.06 -3.35
C LEU A 134 2.02 9.24 -4.36
N TRP A 135 3.23 8.78 -4.01
CA TRP A 135 4.43 8.83 -4.85
C TRP A 135 4.85 10.24 -5.31
N ASN A 136 4.51 11.27 -4.54
CA ASN A 136 4.78 12.67 -4.89
C ASN A 136 6.25 13.04 -4.70
N TRP A 137 6.87 12.60 -3.60
CA TRP A 137 8.26 12.89 -3.21
C TRP A 137 8.58 14.39 -3.23
N ALA A 138 7.59 15.22 -2.88
CA ALA A 138 7.67 16.67 -2.94
C ALA A 138 8.21 17.32 -1.65
N LEU A 139 8.12 16.62 -0.52
CA LEU A 139 8.61 17.14 0.75
C LEU A 139 10.13 16.98 0.88
N PRO A 140 10.84 17.95 1.50
CA PRO A 140 12.26 17.84 1.74
C PRO A 140 12.61 16.55 2.51
N HIS A 141 13.59 15.79 2.05
CA HIS A 141 14.06 14.54 2.70
C HIS A 141 12.99 13.45 2.86
N SER A 142 11.98 13.45 1.99
CA SER A 142 10.86 12.49 2.07
C SER A 142 11.33 11.05 1.90
N ARG A 143 12.30 10.80 1.03
CA ARG A 143 12.85 9.45 0.83
C ARG A 143 13.64 8.98 2.05
N GLU A 144 14.41 9.88 2.68
CA GLU A 144 15.16 9.60 3.91
C GLU A 144 14.21 9.26 5.05
N ILE A 145 13.23 10.11 5.31
CA ILE A 145 12.25 9.88 6.39
C ILE A 145 11.47 8.59 6.15
N SER A 146 11.08 8.31 4.91
CA SER A 146 10.38 7.06 4.56
C SER A 146 11.24 5.82 4.79
N ALA A 147 12.53 5.89 4.47
CA ALA A 147 13.47 4.78 4.69
C ALA A 147 13.69 4.53 6.18
N ALA A 148 13.85 5.58 6.98
CA ALA A 148 13.94 5.45 8.44
C ALA A 148 12.66 4.86 9.01
N LEU A 149 11.50 5.40 8.66
CA LEU A 149 10.21 4.93 9.15
C LEU A 149 9.97 3.44 8.85
N ALA A 150 10.39 2.98 7.66
CA ALA A 150 10.29 1.57 7.27
C ALA A 150 11.18 0.63 8.08
N SER A 151 12.21 1.14 8.76
CA SER A 151 13.11 0.37 9.63
C SER A 151 12.60 0.22 11.06
N HIS A 152 11.60 0.98 11.44
CA HIS A 152 11.00 0.95 12.77
C HIS A 152 9.77 0.04 12.85
N PRO A 153 9.51 -0.59 14.00
CA PRO A 153 8.30 -1.36 14.21
C PRO A 153 7.05 -0.48 14.22
N PHE A 154 5.92 -1.06 13.90
CA PHE A 154 4.60 -0.43 14.02
C PHE A 154 4.16 -0.42 15.48
N ASP A 155 4.58 0.61 16.20
CA ASP A 155 4.27 0.85 17.61
C ASP A 155 3.78 2.28 17.82
N PHE A 156 2.61 2.45 18.42
CA PHE A 156 1.94 3.75 18.58
C PHE A 156 2.74 4.73 19.46
N GLN A 157 3.35 4.24 20.53
CA GLN A 157 4.12 5.08 21.44
C GLN A 157 5.44 5.52 20.79
N LEU A 158 6.12 4.56 20.13
CA LEU A 158 7.35 4.85 19.40
C LEU A 158 7.10 5.91 18.31
N TRP A 159 6.04 5.76 17.49
CA TRP A 159 5.73 6.73 16.45
C TRP A 159 5.36 8.12 17.01
N SER A 160 4.82 8.15 18.24
CA SER A 160 4.53 9.42 18.93
C SER A 160 5.78 10.13 19.44
N SER A 161 6.90 9.42 19.55
CA SER A 161 8.19 9.97 20.03
C SER A 161 9.13 10.41 18.90
N PHE A 162 8.78 10.14 17.64
CA PHE A 162 9.65 10.48 16.51
C PHE A 162 9.87 11.98 16.36
N GLU A 163 11.12 12.34 16.16
CA GLU A 163 11.56 13.67 15.78
C GLU A 163 11.97 13.68 14.30
N GLN A 164 11.48 14.64 13.53
CA GLN A 164 11.69 14.70 12.08
C GLN A 164 13.18 14.67 11.70
N GLN A 165 14.01 15.46 12.42
CA GLN A 165 15.45 15.53 12.14
C GLN A 165 16.20 14.24 12.47
N GLU A 166 15.70 13.46 13.42
CA GLU A 166 16.30 12.17 13.75
C GLU A 166 16.01 11.14 12.67
N LEU A 167 14.76 11.02 12.22
CA LEU A 167 14.41 10.14 11.12
C LEU A 167 15.12 10.54 9.81
N GLU A 168 15.28 11.84 9.54
CA GLU A 168 16.05 12.31 8.39
C GLU A 168 17.50 11.85 8.44
N ARG A 169 18.16 12.02 9.59
CA ARG A 169 19.56 11.61 9.78
C ARG A 169 19.74 10.08 9.64
N GLU A 170 18.87 9.32 10.25
CA GLU A 170 18.84 7.86 10.19
C GLU A 170 18.59 7.37 8.76
N GLY A 171 17.58 7.93 8.11
CA GLY A 171 17.19 7.55 6.75
C GLY A 171 18.27 7.85 5.71
N ARG A 172 19.08 8.89 5.87
CA ARG A 172 20.24 9.13 5.01
C ARG A 172 21.23 7.97 5.00
N ALA A 173 21.45 7.34 6.15
CA ALA A 173 22.35 6.18 6.25
C ALA A 173 21.70 4.93 5.62
N ILE A 174 20.43 4.72 5.89
CA ILE A 174 19.64 3.61 5.34
C ILE A 174 19.56 3.72 3.82
N LEU A 175 19.15 4.86 3.28
CA LEU A 175 19.05 5.09 1.82
C LEU A 175 20.39 4.91 1.11
N ARG A 176 21.49 5.37 1.71
CA ARG A 176 22.82 5.15 1.10
C ARG A 176 23.09 3.65 0.92
N TYR A 177 22.81 2.84 1.92
CA TYR A 177 22.96 1.40 1.85
C TYR A 177 21.96 0.74 0.88
N GLU A 178 20.69 1.15 0.94
CA GLU A 178 19.66 0.67 0.00
C GLU A 178 20.05 0.98 -1.45
N ASN A 179 20.51 2.18 -1.74
CA ASN A 179 20.94 2.57 -3.09
C ASN A 179 22.09 1.72 -3.62
N GLU A 180 23.03 1.33 -2.77
CA GLU A 180 24.09 0.39 -3.13
C GLU A 180 23.51 -0.99 -3.45
N LEU A 181 22.60 -1.50 -2.61
CA LEU A 181 21.92 -2.78 -2.84
C LEU A 181 21.10 -2.75 -4.12
N VAL A 182 20.29 -1.71 -4.34
CA VAL A 182 19.50 -1.52 -5.56
C VAL A 182 20.38 -1.52 -6.79
N THR A 183 21.52 -0.80 -6.74
CA THR A 183 22.50 -0.76 -7.83
C THR A 183 23.06 -2.14 -8.13
N LYS A 184 23.46 -2.86 -7.10
CA LYS A 184 23.98 -4.23 -7.22
C LYS A 184 22.93 -5.20 -7.75
N LEU A 185 21.72 -5.18 -7.19
CA LEU A 185 20.65 -6.07 -7.64
C LEU A 185 20.22 -5.77 -9.07
N ALA A 186 20.04 -4.50 -9.42
CA ALA A 186 19.68 -4.08 -10.76
C ALA A 186 20.75 -4.47 -11.82
N SER A 187 22.04 -4.52 -11.44
CA SER A 187 23.11 -4.95 -12.36
C SER A 187 23.04 -6.44 -12.75
N HIS A 188 22.27 -7.25 -12.02
CA HIS A 188 22.01 -8.65 -12.36
C HIS A 188 20.79 -8.83 -13.26
N ALA A 189 20.13 -7.75 -13.68
CA ALA A 189 18.97 -7.84 -14.55
C ALA A 189 19.36 -8.39 -15.94
N THR A 190 18.52 -9.27 -16.45
CA THR A 190 18.61 -9.81 -17.81
C THR A 190 17.45 -9.29 -18.62
N LEU A 191 17.66 -9.10 -19.93
CA LEU A 191 16.59 -8.69 -20.82
C LEU A 191 15.65 -9.88 -21.11
N VAL A 192 14.37 -9.62 -21.01
CA VAL A 192 13.31 -10.59 -21.35
C VAL A 192 12.31 -9.98 -22.32
N GLN A 193 11.69 -10.83 -23.13
CA GLN A 193 10.53 -10.49 -23.93
C GLN A 193 9.28 -10.70 -23.05
N PHE A 194 8.51 -9.64 -22.84
CA PHE A 194 7.27 -9.71 -22.07
C PHE A 194 6.25 -8.69 -22.58
N GLU A 195 5.03 -9.16 -22.87
CA GLU A 195 3.91 -8.34 -23.37
C GLU A 195 4.31 -7.37 -24.51
N GLY A 196 5.04 -7.89 -25.50
CA GLY A 196 5.45 -7.14 -26.68
C GLY A 196 6.66 -6.21 -26.51
N ALA A 197 7.25 -6.14 -25.33
CA ALA A 197 8.40 -5.29 -25.03
C ALA A 197 9.63 -6.10 -24.60
N THR A 198 10.81 -5.54 -24.85
CA THR A 198 12.08 -6.03 -24.27
C THR A 198 12.35 -5.22 -23.00
N VAL A 199 12.32 -5.89 -21.86
CA VAL A 199 12.43 -5.24 -20.54
C VAL A 199 13.44 -5.95 -19.65
N PRO A 200 14.12 -5.23 -18.74
CA PRO A 200 15.01 -5.83 -17.76
C PRO A 200 14.19 -6.55 -16.67
N ALA A 201 14.62 -7.78 -16.37
CA ALA A 201 14.04 -8.60 -15.32
C ALA A 201 15.11 -9.06 -14.33
N VAL A 202 14.78 -9.01 -13.04
CA VAL A 202 15.71 -9.44 -11.98
C VAL A 202 14.94 -10.14 -10.85
N GLN A 203 15.61 -11.10 -10.22
CA GLN A 203 15.09 -11.76 -9.03
C GLN A 203 15.41 -10.95 -7.79
N SER A 204 14.35 -10.55 -7.06
CA SER A 204 14.48 -9.97 -5.71
C SER A 204 13.15 -10.08 -4.95
N ALA A 205 13.22 -10.46 -3.68
CA ALA A 205 12.09 -10.43 -2.76
C ALA A 205 11.99 -9.13 -1.96
N VAL A 206 12.98 -8.25 -2.09
CA VAL A 206 13.08 -6.98 -1.34
C VAL A 206 13.38 -5.83 -2.30
N LEU A 207 13.11 -4.60 -1.87
CA LEU A 207 13.38 -3.36 -2.61
C LEU A 207 12.78 -3.37 -4.04
N THR A 208 11.68 -4.06 -4.23
CA THR A 208 11.08 -4.28 -5.57
C THR A 208 10.68 -2.96 -6.23
N SER A 209 10.19 -1.99 -5.45
CA SER A 209 9.81 -0.67 -5.95
C SER A 209 11.03 0.12 -6.43
N GLN A 210 12.07 0.20 -5.61
CA GLN A 210 13.30 0.93 -5.91
C GLN A 210 14.07 0.30 -7.08
N ILE A 211 14.14 -1.03 -7.11
CA ILE A 211 14.75 -1.76 -8.25
C ILE A 211 13.94 -1.49 -9.52
N GLY A 212 12.62 -1.57 -9.45
CA GLY A 212 11.75 -1.34 -10.59
C GLY A 212 11.84 0.09 -11.14
N GLU A 213 11.86 1.10 -10.27
CA GLU A 213 12.11 2.50 -10.62
C GLU A 213 13.43 2.65 -11.38
N ARG A 214 14.50 2.03 -10.86
CA ARG A 214 15.80 2.07 -11.51
C ARG A 214 15.84 1.37 -12.87
N LEU A 215 15.22 0.19 -12.99
CA LEU A 215 15.17 -0.57 -14.23
C LEU A 215 14.31 0.13 -15.29
N SER A 216 13.22 0.77 -14.90
CA SER A 216 12.34 1.50 -15.82
C SER A 216 12.92 2.82 -16.33
N ALA A 217 14.03 3.31 -15.77
CA ALA A 217 14.63 4.59 -16.18
C ALA A 217 15.00 4.64 -17.68
N ALA A 218 15.41 3.50 -18.26
CA ALA A 218 15.83 3.38 -19.65
C ALA A 218 14.97 2.37 -20.47
N HIS A 219 13.89 1.84 -19.87
CA HIS A 219 13.07 0.79 -20.48
C HIS A 219 11.57 1.10 -20.28
N PRO A 220 10.67 0.49 -21.07
CA PRO A 220 9.21 0.67 -20.91
C PRO A 220 8.73 0.43 -19.49
N PHE A 221 9.26 -0.61 -18.83
CA PHE A 221 9.07 -0.93 -17.42
C PHE A 221 10.19 -1.85 -16.91
N GLY A 222 10.36 -1.93 -15.60
CA GLY A 222 11.21 -2.91 -14.92
C GLY A 222 10.36 -4.06 -14.38
N LEU A 223 10.86 -5.30 -14.48
CA LEU A 223 10.21 -6.51 -14.01
C LEU A 223 11.03 -7.15 -12.89
N ILE A 224 10.45 -7.30 -11.72
CA ILE A 224 11.07 -7.94 -10.57
C ILE A 224 10.26 -9.18 -10.22
N TRP A 225 10.92 -10.27 -9.91
CA TRP A 225 10.23 -11.49 -9.56
C TRP A 225 10.87 -12.22 -8.37
N HIS A 226 10.07 -12.99 -7.65
CA HIS A 226 10.54 -13.93 -6.63
C HIS A 226 9.56 -15.09 -6.46
N ASP A 227 10.06 -16.21 -5.98
CA ASP A 227 9.26 -17.38 -5.70
C ASP A 227 8.94 -17.47 -4.20
N ARG A 228 7.67 -17.72 -3.88
CA ARG A 228 7.20 -17.91 -2.51
C ARG A 228 5.98 -18.84 -2.52
N THR A 229 5.98 -19.83 -1.63
CA THR A 229 4.83 -20.72 -1.38
C THR A 229 4.23 -21.33 -2.66
N GLY A 230 5.09 -21.87 -3.54
CA GLY A 230 4.66 -22.52 -4.80
C GLY A 230 4.12 -21.56 -5.86
N ARG A 231 4.40 -20.28 -5.74
CA ARG A 231 4.02 -19.26 -6.74
C ARG A 231 5.20 -18.36 -7.06
N ARG A 232 5.28 -17.89 -8.30
CA ARG A 232 6.14 -16.79 -8.71
C ARG A 232 5.34 -15.49 -8.70
N TYR A 233 5.83 -14.53 -7.94
CA TYR A 233 5.29 -13.18 -7.86
C TYR A 233 6.08 -12.27 -8.78
N TYR A 234 5.37 -11.48 -9.58
CA TYR A 234 5.94 -10.46 -10.44
C TYR A 234 5.52 -9.07 -9.96
N SER A 235 6.47 -8.18 -9.85
CA SER A 235 6.26 -6.76 -9.59
C SER A 235 6.77 -5.95 -10.76
N MET A 236 6.00 -4.98 -11.21
CA MET A 236 6.33 -4.12 -12.35
C MET A 236 6.31 -2.66 -11.94
N ARG A 237 7.24 -1.89 -12.47
CA ARG A 237 7.27 -0.43 -12.33
C ARG A 237 7.55 0.20 -13.68
N SER A 238 6.78 1.24 -14.03
CA SER A 238 6.98 2.09 -15.20
C SER A 238 7.09 3.55 -14.77
N ARG A 239 7.55 4.40 -15.70
CA ARG A 239 7.54 5.87 -15.49
C ARG A 239 6.14 6.41 -15.75
N GLU A 240 5.88 7.65 -15.32
CA GLU A 240 4.59 8.34 -15.45
C GLU A 240 4.07 8.40 -16.89
N GLU A 241 4.95 8.57 -17.88
CA GLU A 241 4.61 8.53 -19.30
C GLU A 241 4.89 7.15 -19.94
N GLY A 242 5.08 6.12 -19.12
CA GLY A 242 5.45 4.78 -19.56
C GLY A 242 4.26 3.84 -19.76
N THR A 243 4.58 2.56 -19.84
CA THR A 243 3.60 1.48 -20.03
C THR A 243 2.63 1.40 -18.85
N ASP A 244 1.33 1.22 -19.12
CA ASP A 244 0.33 0.86 -18.11
C ASP A 244 0.55 -0.59 -17.65
N VAL A 245 1.34 -0.75 -16.58
CA VAL A 245 1.62 -2.05 -15.97
C VAL A 245 0.43 -2.58 -15.14
N GLY A 246 -0.51 -1.69 -14.77
CA GLY A 246 -1.76 -2.08 -14.12
C GLY A 246 -2.62 -2.96 -15.02
N SER A 247 -2.81 -2.53 -16.26
CA SER A 247 -3.54 -3.31 -17.28
C SER A 247 -2.84 -4.65 -17.58
N ILE A 248 -1.50 -4.67 -17.64
CA ILE A 248 -0.74 -5.92 -17.78
C ILE A 248 -1.03 -6.85 -16.60
N ALA A 249 -0.88 -6.37 -15.37
CA ALA A 249 -1.11 -7.18 -14.18
C ALA A 249 -2.54 -7.73 -14.13
N ALA A 250 -3.54 -6.92 -14.41
CA ALA A 250 -4.95 -7.32 -14.45
C ALA A 250 -5.21 -8.46 -15.46
N SER A 251 -4.55 -8.45 -16.61
CA SER A 251 -4.67 -9.51 -17.61
C SER A 251 -4.14 -10.88 -17.16
N PHE A 252 -3.33 -10.91 -16.09
CA PHE A 252 -2.84 -12.12 -15.41
C PHE A 252 -3.56 -12.40 -14.07
N GLY A 253 -4.66 -11.71 -13.80
CA GLY A 253 -5.42 -11.87 -12.56
C GLY A 253 -4.78 -11.19 -11.34
N GLY A 254 -3.86 -10.28 -11.58
CA GLY A 254 -3.26 -9.39 -10.56
C GLY A 254 -3.93 -8.01 -10.54
N GLY A 255 -3.19 -7.00 -10.08
CA GLY A 255 -3.69 -5.63 -10.00
C GLY A 255 -2.62 -4.64 -9.54
N GLY A 256 -3.06 -3.42 -9.27
CA GLY A 256 -2.23 -2.31 -8.84
C GLY A 256 -2.63 -1.00 -9.53
N HIS A 257 -1.70 -0.07 -9.56
CA HIS A 257 -1.83 1.23 -10.22
C HIS A 257 -1.22 1.20 -11.62
N THR A 258 -1.50 2.20 -12.43
CA THR A 258 -0.99 2.36 -13.81
C THR A 258 0.53 2.14 -13.90
N HIS A 259 1.30 2.65 -12.94
CA HIS A 259 2.77 2.61 -12.97
C HIS A 259 3.41 1.69 -11.90
N ALA A 260 2.59 1.02 -11.09
CA ALA A 260 3.05 0.12 -10.04
C ALA A 260 2.04 -1.01 -9.82
N ALA A 261 2.32 -2.19 -10.35
CA ALA A 261 1.40 -3.31 -10.32
C ALA A 261 2.13 -4.66 -10.21
N GLY A 262 1.38 -5.71 -9.90
CA GLY A 262 1.94 -7.05 -9.80
C GLY A 262 0.91 -8.15 -10.00
N PHE A 263 1.40 -9.34 -10.29
CA PHE A 263 0.60 -10.55 -10.44
C PHE A 263 1.38 -11.76 -9.96
N SER A 264 0.72 -12.89 -9.82
CA SER A 264 1.43 -14.13 -9.45
C SER A 264 0.93 -15.33 -10.25
N ILE A 265 1.86 -16.24 -10.54
CA ILE A 265 1.62 -17.47 -11.31
C ILE A 265 1.94 -18.68 -10.42
N PRO A 266 1.06 -19.68 -10.33
CA PRO A 266 1.40 -20.95 -9.68
C PRO A 266 2.60 -21.61 -10.37
N LEU A 267 3.53 -22.14 -9.60
CA LEU A 267 4.62 -22.99 -10.11
C LEU A 267 4.13 -24.43 -10.25
N GLN A 268 4.74 -25.16 -11.17
CA GLN A 268 4.54 -26.61 -11.30
C GLN A 268 5.18 -27.35 -10.09
N ALA A 269 4.91 -28.61 -9.95
CA ALA A 269 5.43 -29.41 -8.82
C ALA A 269 6.96 -29.49 -8.77
N ASP A 270 7.62 -29.31 -9.91
CA ASP A 270 9.09 -29.24 -10.04
C ASP A 270 9.68 -27.83 -9.83
N GLY A 271 8.83 -26.84 -9.48
CA GLY A 271 9.23 -25.46 -9.29
C GLY A 271 9.34 -24.64 -10.58
N SER A 272 9.07 -25.22 -11.75
CA SER A 272 9.09 -24.50 -13.03
C SER A 272 7.83 -23.67 -13.26
N LEU A 273 7.93 -22.68 -14.17
CA LEU A 273 6.76 -21.97 -14.66
C LEU A 273 5.94 -22.86 -15.61
N PRO A 274 4.61 -22.72 -15.64
CA PRO A 274 3.78 -23.41 -16.63
C PRO A 274 4.14 -22.95 -18.05
N SER A 275 3.95 -23.82 -19.03
CA SER A 275 4.13 -23.49 -20.43
C SER A 275 3.04 -22.50 -20.87
N ASN A 276 3.35 -21.22 -20.80
CA ASN A 276 2.48 -20.14 -21.24
C ASN A 276 3.29 -19.14 -22.07
N PRO A 277 2.94 -18.93 -23.37
CA PRO A 277 3.67 -18.04 -24.26
C PRO A 277 3.64 -16.56 -23.84
N ARG A 278 2.73 -16.17 -22.98
CA ARG A 278 2.64 -14.80 -22.46
C ARG A 278 3.58 -14.51 -21.30
N LEU A 279 4.19 -15.53 -20.67
CA LEU A 279 5.13 -15.30 -19.56
C LEU A 279 6.48 -14.75 -20.07
N PRO A 280 7.24 -14.04 -19.21
CA PRO A 280 8.55 -13.51 -19.56
C PRO A 280 9.50 -14.62 -20.07
N ARG A 281 10.17 -14.36 -21.19
CA ARG A 281 11.16 -15.27 -21.82
C ARG A 281 12.45 -14.54 -22.07
N PRO A 282 13.61 -15.23 -22.06
CA PRO A 282 14.87 -14.61 -22.44
C PRO A 282 14.74 -13.85 -23.75
N ALA A 283 15.28 -12.65 -23.83
CA ALA A 283 15.40 -11.93 -25.10
C ALA A 283 16.43 -12.62 -25.99
N PRO A 284 16.25 -12.61 -27.33
CA PRO A 284 17.18 -13.19 -28.27
C PRO A 284 18.57 -12.55 -28.23
#